data_9b788688753d500d5b4c689dad27c6ff
#
_entry.id   9b788688753d500d5b4c689dad27c6ff
#
_cell.length_a   1.000
_cell.length_b   1.000
_cell.length_c   1.000
_cell.angle_alpha   90.00
_cell.angle_beta   90.00
_cell.angle_gamma   90.00
#
_symmetry.space_group_name_H-M   'P 1'
#
loop_
_entity.id
_entity.type
_entity.pdbx_description
1 polymer ?
#
loop_
_entity_poly.entity_id
_entity_poly.type
_entity_poly.pdbx_seq_one_letter_code
_entity_poly.pdbx_strand_id
1 'polypeptide(L)'
;MQECFLPHYNERRTPVDMLVLHATCHADADEVFESLDKLELSCHYFVDLNGRITRMVDEQKRAWHAGAGYWQGIDTDLNSHSIGIEIGNLSLGQQDFAEAQIEKLIPFCRKLIKKYNLDPRRIVAHSDIAPTRKPDPGIRFPWKRLAREGIGLWYQLRNAEKIGVDD
;
A
#
# COMPACT_ATOMS: atom_id res chain seq x y z
N MET A 1 12.65 13.25 -4.63
CA MET A 1 11.27 12.92 -4.20
C MET A 1 10.56 14.24 -4.07
N GLN A 2 9.39 14.34 -4.65
CA GLN A 2 8.51 15.52 -4.57
C GLN A 2 7.81 15.54 -3.21
N GLU A 3 7.36 16.71 -2.75
CA GLU A 3 6.59 16.89 -1.52
C GLU A 3 5.32 17.66 -1.81
N CYS A 4 4.18 17.16 -1.27
CA CYS A 4 2.86 17.79 -1.37
C CYS A 4 2.07 17.35 -0.12
N PHE A 5 2.12 18.16 0.95
CA PHE A 5 1.65 17.73 2.27
C PHE A 5 0.16 17.90 2.47
N LEU A 6 -0.50 16.77 2.80
CA LEU A 6 -1.90 16.72 3.24
C LEU A 6 -2.01 17.12 4.73
N PRO A 7 -3.07 17.83 5.12
CA PRO A 7 -3.26 18.28 6.50
C PRO A 7 -3.85 17.21 7.44
N HIS A 8 -4.38 16.12 6.91
CA HIS A 8 -5.15 15.10 7.65
C HIS A 8 -4.23 14.04 8.26
N TYR A 9 -3.58 14.35 9.36
CA TYR A 9 -2.75 13.45 10.15
C TYR A 9 -2.75 13.85 11.62
N ASN A 10 -2.25 12.96 12.47
CA ASN A 10 -1.97 13.25 13.88
C ASN A 10 -0.72 12.49 14.36
N GLU A 11 -0.49 12.50 15.68
CA GLU A 11 0.68 11.82 16.26
C GLU A 11 0.50 10.30 16.22
N ARG A 12 1.57 9.57 15.90
CA ARG A 12 1.61 8.11 16.02
C ARG A 12 1.56 7.69 17.48
N ARG A 13 0.91 6.57 17.72
CA ARG A 13 0.82 5.96 19.06
C ARG A 13 1.73 4.74 19.21
N THR A 14 2.24 4.22 18.09
CA THR A 14 3.09 3.03 18.02
C THR A 14 4.22 3.24 17.00
N PRO A 15 5.36 2.56 17.15
CA PRO A 15 6.37 2.51 16.10
C PRO A 15 5.82 1.94 14.80
N VAL A 16 6.42 2.35 13.66
CA VAL A 16 6.11 1.77 12.36
C VAL A 16 6.64 0.35 12.30
N ASP A 17 5.75 -0.61 12.06
CA ASP A 17 6.07 -2.03 11.89
C ASP A 17 5.30 -2.68 10.73
N MET A 18 4.62 -1.87 9.91
CA MET A 18 3.76 -2.33 8.82
C MET A 18 3.83 -1.42 7.60
N LEU A 19 3.61 -1.98 6.42
CA LEU A 19 3.44 -1.27 5.17
C LEU A 19 2.12 -1.70 4.53
N VAL A 20 1.24 -0.74 4.21
CA VAL A 20 -0.04 -1.00 3.53
C VAL A 20 -0.01 -0.40 2.15
N LEU A 21 -0.22 -1.25 1.13
CA LEU A 21 -0.27 -0.85 -0.26
C LEU A 21 -1.71 -0.67 -0.71
N HIS A 22 -1.97 0.47 -1.34
CA HIS A 22 -3.27 0.88 -1.84
C HIS A 22 -3.22 1.12 -3.35
N ALA A 23 -4.39 1.21 -3.98
CA ALA A 23 -4.52 1.78 -5.31
C ALA A 23 -5.61 2.86 -5.31
N THR A 24 -5.37 3.90 -6.08
CA THR A 24 -6.30 5.01 -6.25
C THR A 24 -6.55 5.30 -7.73
N CYS A 25 -7.76 5.75 -8.09
CA CYS A 25 -8.18 6.09 -9.45
C CYS A 25 -7.57 7.39 -9.99
N HIS A 26 -6.45 7.85 -9.45
CA HIS A 26 -5.83 9.12 -9.82
C HIS A 26 -4.51 8.88 -10.56
N ALA A 27 -4.22 9.76 -11.53
CA ALA A 27 -3.04 9.65 -12.38
C ALA A 27 -1.81 10.34 -11.79
N ASP A 28 -2.01 11.44 -11.08
CA ASP A 28 -0.95 12.30 -10.57
C ASP A 28 -1.18 12.77 -9.13
N ALA A 29 -0.20 13.50 -8.59
CA ALA A 29 -0.17 13.91 -7.19
C ALA A 29 -1.22 14.99 -6.86
N ASP A 30 -1.56 15.84 -7.80
CA ASP A 30 -2.52 16.92 -7.58
C ASP A 30 -3.94 16.36 -7.48
N GLU A 31 -4.30 15.43 -8.38
CA GLU A 31 -5.59 14.74 -8.35
C GLU A 31 -5.79 13.94 -7.05
N VAL A 32 -4.78 13.18 -6.63
CA VAL A 32 -4.89 12.40 -5.39
C VAL A 32 -4.93 13.30 -4.16
N PHE A 33 -4.18 14.41 -4.17
CA PHE A 33 -4.22 15.41 -3.09
C PHE A 33 -5.64 15.97 -2.92
N GLU A 34 -6.24 16.49 -4.00
CA GLU A 34 -7.59 17.06 -3.96
C GLU A 34 -8.65 16.05 -3.48
N SER A 35 -8.52 14.79 -3.94
CA SER A 35 -9.43 13.71 -3.56
C SER A 35 -9.30 13.35 -2.09
N LEU A 36 -8.08 13.15 -1.59
CA LEU A 36 -7.85 12.79 -0.19
C LEU A 36 -8.18 13.94 0.75
N ASP A 37 -7.84 15.17 0.39
CA ASP A 37 -8.17 16.37 1.18
C ASP A 37 -9.68 16.54 1.35
N LYS A 38 -10.43 16.43 0.27
CA LYS A 38 -11.90 16.47 0.28
C LYS A 38 -12.54 15.39 1.15
N LEU A 39 -11.91 14.22 1.25
CA LEU A 39 -12.39 13.08 2.04
C LEU A 39 -11.86 13.09 3.47
N GLU A 40 -11.06 14.09 3.86
CA GLU A 40 -10.36 14.16 5.14
C GLU A 40 -9.52 12.89 5.40
N LEU A 41 -8.88 12.39 4.34
CA LEU A 41 -7.99 11.24 4.37
C LEU A 41 -6.55 11.66 4.02
N SER A 42 -5.61 10.75 4.20
CA SER A 42 -4.22 10.98 3.82
C SER A 42 -3.46 9.67 3.62
N CYS A 43 -2.36 9.74 2.90
CA CYS A 43 -1.37 8.68 2.80
C CYS A 43 0.04 9.26 3.03
N HIS A 44 1.03 8.41 3.29
CA HIS A 44 2.41 8.88 3.44
C HIS A 44 3.05 9.16 2.09
N TYR A 45 2.76 8.31 1.11
CA TYR A 45 3.34 8.38 -0.22
C TYR A 45 2.31 8.09 -1.31
N PHE A 46 2.50 8.74 -2.43
CA PHE A 46 1.81 8.45 -3.68
C PHE A 46 2.82 8.14 -4.79
N VAL A 47 2.51 7.12 -5.61
CA VAL A 47 3.28 6.73 -6.79
C VAL A 47 2.43 6.96 -8.03
N ASP A 48 2.79 7.95 -8.84
CA ASP A 48 2.05 8.30 -10.07
C ASP A 48 2.27 7.27 -11.20
N LEU A 49 1.52 7.40 -12.31
CA LEU A 49 1.60 6.49 -13.45
C LEU A 49 2.99 6.42 -14.10
N ASN A 50 3.84 7.43 -13.90
CA ASN A 50 5.21 7.48 -14.43
C ASN A 50 6.24 6.96 -13.40
N GLY A 51 5.79 6.50 -12.23
CA GLY A 51 6.64 6.02 -11.14
C GLY A 51 7.28 7.15 -10.31
N ARG A 52 6.82 8.39 -10.43
CA ARG A 52 7.26 9.47 -9.56
C ARG A 52 6.66 9.27 -8.17
N ILE A 53 7.50 9.41 -7.14
CA ILE A 53 7.08 9.24 -5.74
C ILE A 53 6.97 10.61 -5.09
N THR A 54 5.79 10.92 -4.58
CA THR A 54 5.47 12.14 -3.83
C THR A 54 5.24 11.81 -2.38
N ARG A 55 5.88 12.53 -1.46
CA ARG A 55 5.62 12.45 -0.01
C ARG A 55 4.46 13.37 0.33
N MET A 56 3.42 12.83 0.98
CA MET A 56 2.20 13.54 1.32
C MET A 56 1.98 13.70 2.84
N VAL A 57 2.53 12.81 3.65
CA VAL A 57 2.59 12.94 5.12
C VAL A 57 3.97 12.49 5.59
N ASP A 58 4.49 13.11 6.63
CA ASP A 58 5.75 12.69 7.24
C ASP A 58 5.60 11.29 7.86
N GLU A 59 6.62 10.43 7.69
CA GLU A 59 6.58 9.06 8.20
C GLU A 59 6.45 8.99 9.73
N GLN A 60 6.89 10.03 10.46
CA GLN A 60 6.74 10.12 11.91
C GLN A 60 5.30 10.44 12.34
N LYS A 61 4.47 10.88 11.42
CA LYS A 61 3.05 11.16 11.66
C LYS A 61 2.18 9.97 11.31
N ARG A 62 1.00 9.95 11.86
CA ARG A 62 -0.04 8.95 11.58
C ARG A 62 -0.94 9.48 10.47
N ALA A 63 -0.72 9.05 9.23
CA ALA A 63 -1.64 9.32 8.14
C ALA A 63 -2.94 8.48 8.28
N TRP A 64 -4.02 8.94 7.66
CA TRP A 64 -5.35 8.31 7.78
C TRP A 64 -5.72 7.57 6.49
N HIS A 65 -5.16 6.36 6.29
CA HIS A 65 -5.30 5.56 5.07
C HIS A 65 -5.94 4.18 5.26
N ALA A 66 -5.71 3.52 6.41
CA ALA A 66 -6.14 2.13 6.62
C ALA A 66 -7.60 2.03 7.11
N GLY A 67 -8.01 2.97 7.97
CA GLY A 67 -9.33 2.92 8.61
C GLY A 67 -9.49 1.71 9.55
N ALA A 68 -10.72 1.26 9.72
CA ALA A 68 -11.02 0.05 10.49
C ALA A 68 -10.57 -1.21 9.73
N GLY A 69 -9.92 -2.13 10.43
CA GLY A 69 -9.39 -3.35 9.86
C GLY A 69 -8.74 -4.23 10.92
N TYR A 70 -8.19 -5.37 10.47
CA TYR A 70 -7.51 -6.31 11.34
C TYR A 70 -6.28 -6.91 10.67
N TRP A 71 -5.18 -7.03 11.40
CA TRP A 71 -4.02 -7.78 10.96
C TRP A 71 -3.22 -8.36 12.12
N GLN A 72 -3.07 -9.69 12.19
CA GLN A 72 -2.19 -10.40 13.12
C GLN A 72 -2.30 -9.91 14.58
N GLY A 73 -3.53 -9.80 15.10
CA GLY A 73 -3.79 -9.35 16.47
C GLY A 73 -3.94 -7.83 16.64
N ILE A 74 -3.72 -7.05 15.59
CA ILE A 74 -4.00 -5.61 15.57
C ILE A 74 -5.40 -5.42 15.03
N ASP A 75 -6.35 -5.03 15.87
CA ASP A 75 -7.75 -4.75 15.55
C ASP A 75 -8.11 -3.28 15.64
N THR A 76 -7.17 -2.47 16.14
CA THR A 76 -7.33 -1.03 16.31
C THR A 76 -6.11 -0.30 15.77
N ASP A 77 -6.32 0.92 15.28
CA ASP A 77 -5.28 1.88 14.94
C ASP A 77 -4.17 1.39 13.99
N LEU A 78 -4.54 0.61 12.95
CA LEU A 78 -3.60 0.18 11.90
C LEU A 78 -2.83 1.36 11.27
N ASN A 79 -3.42 2.57 11.27
CA ASN A 79 -2.76 3.80 10.82
C ASN A 79 -1.50 4.14 11.64
N SER A 80 -1.49 3.92 12.96
CA SER A 80 -0.29 4.16 13.77
C SER A 80 0.81 3.14 13.50
N HIS A 81 0.45 1.90 13.16
CA HIS A 81 1.38 0.84 12.85
C HIS A 81 2.03 0.95 11.46
N SER A 82 1.38 1.66 10.53
CA SER A 82 1.73 1.52 9.11
C SER A 82 2.22 2.80 8.44
N ILE A 83 2.97 2.58 7.36
CA ILE A 83 3.17 3.53 6.27
C ILE A 83 2.19 3.15 5.15
N GLY A 84 1.32 4.05 4.73
CA GLY A 84 0.42 3.86 3.59
C GLY A 84 1.01 4.42 2.31
N ILE A 85 1.00 3.61 1.24
CA ILE A 85 1.44 4.01 -0.10
C ILE A 85 0.26 3.86 -1.05
N GLU A 86 -0.22 4.95 -1.60
CA GLU A 86 -1.18 4.97 -2.71
C GLU A 86 -0.45 4.83 -4.04
N ILE A 87 -0.98 4.01 -4.94
CA ILE A 87 -0.41 3.76 -6.26
C ILE A 87 -1.48 4.08 -7.29
N GLY A 88 -1.20 5.02 -8.18
CA GLY A 88 -2.12 5.45 -9.23
C GLY A 88 -2.48 4.29 -10.16
N ASN A 89 -3.79 4.01 -10.33
CA ASN A 89 -4.28 3.04 -11.29
C ASN A 89 -5.75 3.36 -11.63
N LEU A 90 -5.99 3.88 -12.82
CA LEU A 90 -7.29 4.42 -13.23
C LEU A 90 -8.45 3.42 -13.19
N SER A 91 -8.14 2.13 -12.99
CA SER A 91 -9.12 1.04 -12.88
C SER A 91 -9.19 0.42 -11.48
N LEU A 92 -8.56 1.01 -10.45
CA LEU A 92 -8.43 0.44 -9.10
C LEU A 92 -7.86 -1.00 -9.12
N GLY A 93 -6.83 -1.23 -9.93
CA GLY A 93 -6.15 -2.52 -10.02
C GLY A 93 -6.92 -3.61 -10.78
N GLN A 94 -7.91 -3.24 -11.61
CA GLN A 94 -8.53 -4.15 -12.58
C GLN A 94 -7.69 -4.30 -13.86
N GLN A 95 -6.79 -3.35 -14.12
CA GLN A 95 -5.78 -3.40 -15.18
C GLN A 95 -4.39 -3.44 -14.58
N ASP A 96 -3.41 -3.85 -15.38
CA ASP A 96 -2.02 -3.90 -14.96
C ASP A 96 -1.50 -2.52 -14.57
N PHE A 97 -0.63 -2.50 -13.59
CA PHE A 97 0.10 -1.31 -13.18
C PHE A 97 1.20 -1.01 -14.20
N ALA A 98 1.50 0.26 -14.41
CA ALA A 98 2.56 0.65 -15.32
C ALA A 98 3.92 0.11 -14.85
N GLU A 99 4.74 -0.39 -15.80
CA GLU A 99 6.06 -0.93 -15.48
C GLU A 99 6.93 0.10 -14.75
N ALA A 100 6.88 1.36 -15.19
CA ALA A 100 7.59 2.47 -14.54
C ALA A 100 7.24 2.65 -13.06
N GLN A 101 5.97 2.40 -12.67
CA GLN A 101 5.55 2.43 -11.26
C GLN A 101 6.22 1.31 -10.46
N ILE A 102 6.17 0.09 -10.97
CA ILE A 102 6.68 -1.10 -10.27
C ILE A 102 8.21 -1.04 -10.15
N GLU A 103 8.90 -0.59 -11.20
CA GLU A 103 10.36 -0.38 -11.16
C GLU A 103 10.80 0.65 -10.10
N LYS A 104 9.99 1.64 -9.78
CA LYS A 104 10.27 2.63 -8.73
C LYS A 104 9.75 2.20 -7.35
N LEU A 105 8.60 1.53 -7.32
CA LEU A 105 7.99 1.04 -6.07
C LEU A 105 8.87 0.00 -5.37
N ILE A 106 9.44 -0.94 -6.10
CA ILE A 106 10.27 -2.02 -5.54
C ILE A 106 11.46 -1.47 -4.71
N PRO A 107 12.39 -0.67 -5.28
CA PRO A 107 13.51 -0.14 -4.49
C PRO A 107 13.06 0.79 -3.37
N PHE A 108 11.93 1.49 -3.55
CA PHE A 108 11.35 2.34 -2.52
C PHE A 108 10.83 1.52 -1.34
N CYS A 109 10.04 0.48 -1.58
CA CYS A 109 9.59 -0.43 -0.53
C CYS A 109 10.77 -1.09 0.21
N ARG A 110 11.81 -1.54 -0.50
CA ARG A 110 13.02 -2.10 0.11
C ARG A 110 13.72 -1.10 1.05
N LYS A 111 13.74 0.20 0.68
CA LYS A 111 14.29 1.24 1.55
C LYS A 111 13.48 1.37 2.85
N LEU A 112 12.15 1.36 2.78
CA LEU A 112 11.27 1.41 3.95
C LEU A 112 11.40 0.15 4.80
N ILE A 113 11.43 -1.03 4.19
CA ILE A 113 11.64 -2.32 4.87
C ILE A 113 12.94 -2.29 5.67
N LYS A 114 14.03 -1.86 5.05
CA LYS A 114 15.33 -1.73 5.73
C LYS A 114 15.30 -0.70 6.86
N LYS A 115 14.65 0.45 6.62
CA LYS A 115 14.58 1.57 7.60
C LYS A 115 13.84 1.17 8.87
N TYR A 116 12.72 0.45 8.72
CA TYR A 116 11.84 0.07 9.83
C TYR A 116 11.97 -1.40 10.25
N ASN A 117 12.90 -2.15 9.63
CA ASN A 117 13.10 -3.58 9.88
C ASN A 117 11.78 -4.38 9.77
N LEU A 118 11.02 -4.15 8.69
CA LEU A 118 9.69 -4.73 8.51
C LEU A 118 9.76 -6.22 8.19
N ASP A 119 8.91 -7.00 8.86
CA ASP A 119 8.67 -8.40 8.50
C ASP A 119 7.87 -8.46 7.18
N PRO A 120 8.24 -9.33 6.21
CA PRO A 120 7.46 -9.50 4.98
C PRO A 120 5.97 -9.79 5.19
N ARG A 121 5.61 -10.45 6.31
CA ARG A 121 4.22 -10.73 6.70
C ARG A 121 3.42 -9.48 7.07
N ARG A 122 4.09 -8.37 7.27
CA ARG A 122 3.49 -7.06 7.61
C ARG A 122 3.52 -6.07 6.46
N ILE A 123 3.79 -6.56 5.24
CA ILE A 123 3.67 -5.80 4.00
C ILE A 123 2.47 -6.36 3.26
N VAL A 124 1.37 -5.62 3.27
CA VAL A 124 0.03 -6.13 2.97
C VAL A 124 -0.75 -5.20 2.06
N ALA A 125 -1.82 -5.72 1.46
CA ALA A 125 -2.83 -4.95 0.76
C ALA A 125 -3.82 -4.30 1.73
N HIS A 126 -4.51 -3.25 1.30
CA HIS A 126 -5.68 -2.76 2.02
C HIS A 126 -6.78 -3.83 2.10
N SER A 127 -6.96 -4.61 1.03
CA SER A 127 -7.87 -5.76 1.01
C SER A 127 -7.51 -6.87 1.99
N ASP A 128 -6.24 -7.02 2.38
CA ASP A 128 -5.85 -8.02 3.38
C ASP A 128 -6.30 -7.63 4.79
N ILE A 129 -6.26 -6.34 5.11
CA ILE A 129 -6.62 -5.80 6.43
C ILE A 129 -8.10 -5.45 6.56
N ALA A 130 -8.81 -5.28 5.44
CA ALA A 130 -10.23 -4.89 5.40
C ALA A 130 -10.98 -5.56 4.24
N PRO A 131 -11.00 -6.91 4.13
CA PRO A 131 -11.45 -7.65 2.94
C PRO A 131 -12.92 -7.44 2.57
N THR A 132 -13.76 -7.13 3.54
CA THR A 132 -15.20 -6.88 3.29
C THR A 132 -15.50 -5.45 2.85
N ARG A 133 -14.51 -4.54 2.95
CA ARG A 133 -14.69 -3.11 2.74
C ARG A 133 -13.85 -2.54 1.60
N LYS A 134 -12.68 -3.12 1.34
CA LYS A 134 -11.67 -2.58 0.44
C LYS A 134 -11.13 -3.63 -0.54
N PRO A 135 -11.20 -3.38 -1.85
CA PRO A 135 -10.66 -4.28 -2.87
C PRO A 135 -9.20 -3.94 -3.25
N ASP A 136 -8.71 -2.75 -2.89
CA ASP A 136 -7.41 -2.26 -3.34
C ASP A 136 -6.21 -2.99 -2.67
N PRO A 137 -5.07 -3.12 -3.35
CA PRO A 137 -4.71 -2.54 -4.64
C PRO A 137 -5.27 -3.28 -5.87
N GLY A 138 -6.12 -4.29 -5.70
CA GLY A 138 -6.80 -4.98 -6.77
C GLY A 138 -6.07 -6.23 -7.29
N ILE A 139 -6.80 -7.02 -8.10
CA ILE A 139 -6.38 -8.37 -8.52
C ILE A 139 -5.20 -8.38 -9.50
N ARG A 140 -4.94 -7.26 -10.20
CA ARG A 140 -3.83 -7.12 -11.15
C ARG A 140 -2.56 -6.54 -10.49
N PHE A 141 -2.58 -6.28 -9.18
CA PHE A 141 -1.38 -5.82 -8.50
C PHE A 141 -0.32 -6.94 -8.49
N PRO A 142 0.94 -6.65 -8.85
CA PRO A 142 1.93 -7.70 -9.14
C PRO A 142 2.61 -8.27 -7.89
N TRP A 143 1.82 -8.76 -6.92
CA TRP A 143 2.31 -9.32 -5.65
C TRP A 143 3.39 -10.38 -5.82
N LYS A 144 3.23 -11.28 -6.81
CA LYS A 144 4.22 -12.33 -7.08
C LYS A 144 5.60 -11.77 -7.42
N ARG A 145 5.64 -10.65 -8.16
CA ARG A 145 6.89 -9.94 -8.50
C ARG A 145 7.48 -9.28 -7.26
N LEU A 146 6.67 -8.56 -6.48
CA LEU A 146 7.11 -7.90 -5.25
C LEU A 146 7.65 -8.90 -4.23
N ALA A 147 6.98 -10.04 -4.04
CA ALA A 147 7.41 -11.08 -3.10
C ALA A 147 8.76 -11.71 -3.48
N ARG A 148 9.09 -11.84 -4.77
CA ARG A 148 10.43 -12.27 -5.24
C ARG A 148 11.53 -11.28 -4.85
N GLU A 149 11.15 -10.02 -4.63
CA GLU A 149 12.02 -8.93 -4.20
C GLU A 149 12.01 -8.71 -2.67
N GLY A 150 11.38 -9.63 -1.92
CA GLY A 150 11.27 -9.57 -0.46
C GLY A 150 10.20 -8.59 0.07
N ILE A 151 9.25 -8.19 -0.79
CA ILE A 151 8.18 -7.25 -0.45
C ILE A 151 6.86 -8.02 -0.37
N GLY A 152 6.37 -8.25 0.85
CA GLY A 152 5.21 -9.08 1.11
C GLY A 152 5.48 -10.57 0.89
N LEU A 153 4.41 -11.35 0.86
CA LEU A 153 4.46 -12.78 0.66
C LEU A 153 3.67 -13.19 -0.59
N TRP A 154 4.07 -14.32 -1.19
CA TRP A 154 3.31 -14.99 -2.23
C TRP A 154 3.26 -16.48 -1.94
N TYR A 155 2.10 -17.08 -2.11
CA TYR A 155 1.92 -18.51 -1.91
C TYR A 155 2.55 -19.34 -3.03
N GLN A 156 2.96 -20.55 -2.70
CA GLN A 156 3.32 -21.59 -3.66
C GLN A 156 2.42 -22.81 -3.41
N LEU A 157 1.53 -23.09 -4.35
CA LEU A 157 0.76 -24.32 -4.30
C LEU A 157 1.69 -25.52 -4.49
N ARG A 158 1.68 -26.46 -3.53
CA ARG A 158 2.33 -27.76 -3.70
C ARG A 158 1.60 -28.56 -4.79
N ASN A 159 2.34 -29.43 -5.50
CA ASN A 159 1.76 -30.22 -6.61
C ASN A 159 0.52 -31.04 -6.22
N ALA A 160 0.38 -31.46 -4.95
CA ALA A 160 -0.79 -32.17 -4.43
C ALA A 160 -2.05 -31.31 -4.34
N GLU A 161 -1.93 -29.99 -4.26
CA GLU A 161 -3.06 -29.05 -4.14
C GLU A 161 -3.60 -28.62 -5.52
N LYS A 162 -2.91 -29.00 -6.58
CA LYS A 162 -3.35 -28.82 -7.97
C LYS A 162 -4.35 -29.88 -8.45
N ILE A 163 -4.61 -30.91 -7.64
CA ILE A 163 -5.55 -31.99 -7.93
C ILE A 163 -6.86 -31.63 -7.23
N GLY A 164 -7.73 -30.87 -7.90
CA GLY A 164 -9.06 -30.65 -7.36
C GLY A 164 -9.72 -29.31 -7.67
N VAL A 165 -9.29 -28.63 -8.70
CA VAL A 165 -10.06 -27.55 -9.31
C VAL A 165 -10.22 -27.90 -10.78
N ASP A 166 -11.08 -28.86 -11.02
CA ASP A 166 -11.72 -29.00 -12.32
C ASP A 166 -12.82 -27.95 -12.38
N ASP A 167 -12.86 -27.25 -13.48
CA ASP A 167 -13.69 -26.14 -13.95
C ASP A 167 -15.15 -26.07 -13.47
#